data_2613ff940a2ae4dbce0689157bc49544
#
_entry.id   2613ff940a2ae4dbce0689157bc49544
#
_cell.length_a   1.000
_cell.length_b   1.000
_cell.length_c   1.000
_cell.angle_alpha   90.00
_cell.angle_beta   90.00
_cell.angle_gamma   90.00
#
_symmetry.space_group_name_H-M   'P 1'
#
loop_
_entity.id
_entity.type
_entity.pdbx_description
1 polymer ?
#
loop_
_entity_poly.entity_id
_entity_poly.type
_entity_poly.pdbx_seq_one_letter_code
_entity_poly.pdbx_strand_id
1 'polypeptide(L)'
;MRIATWNVNSLRSRADQVLPWLLARDIDVALLQETKCVDEAFPSDQLTALGYASAHHGVNHWNGVAIISRVGLDDVTRGFVTKPEFDEPRLIAATCGGVRCWSVYVPNGRAIEDPHFGYKLAWLDQLAAELRSQEASGRVSLVAGDFNVGM
;
A
#
# COMPACT_ATOMS: atom_id res chain seq x y z
N MET A 1 -5.52 1.33 18.30
CA MET A 1 -4.97 0.70 17.08
C MET A 1 -3.78 1.52 16.60
N ARG A 2 -2.65 0.85 16.37
CA ARG A 2 -1.42 1.50 15.90
C ARG A 2 -1.19 1.13 14.44
N ILE A 3 -1.20 2.15 13.58
CA ILE A 3 -1.02 1.97 12.13
C ILE A 3 0.29 2.64 11.73
N ALA A 4 1.07 1.96 10.91
CA ALA A 4 2.33 2.47 10.37
C ALA A 4 2.31 2.44 8.84
N THR A 5 3.04 3.36 8.23
CA THR A 5 3.35 3.34 6.80
C THR A 5 4.86 3.39 6.60
N TRP A 6 5.37 2.61 5.65
CA TRP A 6 6.81 2.51 5.41
C TRP A 6 7.10 2.13 3.96
N ASN A 7 7.80 3.01 3.25
CA ASN A 7 8.44 2.63 2.00
C ASN A 7 9.69 1.82 2.34
N VAL A 8 9.65 0.52 2.08
CA VAL A 8 10.71 -0.41 2.51
C VAL A 8 11.84 -0.55 1.49
N ASN A 9 11.68 -0.02 0.29
CA ASN A 9 12.67 -0.10 -0.78
C ASN A 9 13.29 -1.52 -0.89
N SER A 10 12.47 -2.47 -1.30
CA SER A 10 12.71 -3.91 -1.33
C SER A 10 12.46 -4.63 0.00
N LEU A 11 11.31 -5.29 0.09
CA LEU A 11 10.98 -6.09 1.26
C LEU A 11 11.91 -7.29 1.43
N ARG A 12 12.34 -7.93 0.33
CA ARG A 12 13.26 -9.08 0.39
C ARG A 12 14.58 -8.74 1.06
N SER A 13 15.10 -7.54 0.80
CA SER A 13 16.35 -7.06 1.40
C SER A 13 16.20 -6.64 2.86
N ARG A 14 14.97 -6.42 3.33
CA ARG A 14 14.68 -5.85 4.66
C ARG A 14 13.74 -6.68 5.52
N ALA A 15 13.37 -7.88 5.07
CA ALA A 15 12.44 -8.73 5.81
C ALA A 15 12.93 -9.03 7.23
N ASP A 16 14.23 -9.23 7.41
CA ASP A 16 14.88 -9.45 8.70
C ASP A 16 14.81 -8.21 9.63
N GLN A 17 14.51 -7.05 9.10
CA GLN A 17 14.27 -5.81 9.87
C GLN A 17 12.78 -5.55 10.06
N VAL A 18 11.99 -5.67 8.99
CA VAL A 18 10.56 -5.34 8.98
C VAL A 18 9.75 -6.27 9.89
N LEU A 19 9.96 -7.58 9.79
CA LEU A 19 9.17 -8.54 10.56
C LEU A 19 9.37 -8.39 12.08
N PRO A 20 10.62 -8.35 12.59
CA PRO A 20 10.82 -8.09 14.02
C PRO A 20 10.33 -6.71 14.47
N TRP A 21 10.43 -5.70 13.60
CA TRP A 21 9.97 -4.35 13.89
C TRP A 21 8.47 -4.28 14.14
N LEU A 22 7.67 -5.04 13.39
CA LEU A 22 6.21 -5.12 13.59
C LEU A 22 5.86 -5.50 15.04
N LEU A 23 6.57 -6.51 15.56
CA LEU A 23 6.37 -6.99 16.94
C LEU A 23 6.94 -6.00 17.97
N ALA A 24 8.17 -5.53 17.75
CA ALA A 24 8.86 -4.65 18.68
C ALA A 24 8.15 -3.30 18.87
N ARG A 25 7.43 -2.84 17.85
CA ARG A 25 6.67 -1.57 17.89
C ARG A 25 5.19 -1.77 18.15
N ASP A 26 4.77 -3.01 18.37
CA ASP A 26 3.37 -3.34 18.63
C ASP A 26 2.43 -2.77 17.55
N ILE A 27 2.78 -3.02 16.29
CA ILE A 27 2.03 -2.51 15.13
C ILE A 27 0.80 -3.39 14.88
N ASP A 28 -0.36 -2.79 14.79
CA ASP A 28 -1.61 -3.48 14.43
C ASP A 28 -1.79 -3.59 12.93
N VAL A 29 -1.49 -2.51 12.18
CA VAL A 29 -1.59 -2.47 10.72
C VAL A 29 -0.35 -1.78 10.14
N ALA A 30 0.29 -2.42 9.16
CA ALA A 30 1.39 -1.82 8.41
C ALA A 30 1.03 -1.68 6.93
N LEU A 31 1.25 -0.49 6.39
CA LEU A 31 1.03 -0.14 4.99
C LEU A 31 2.40 0.03 4.34
N LEU A 32 2.79 -0.90 3.45
CA LEU A 32 4.12 -0.92 2.86
C LEU A 32 4.09 -0.45 1.40
N GLN A 33 5.17 0.20 0.98
CA GLN A 33 5.41 0.62 -0.39
C GLN A 33 6.80 0.15 -0.84
N GLU A 34 6.96 0.00 -2.15
CA GLU A 34 8.18 -0.50 -2.79
C GLU A 34 8.63 -1.86 -2.26
N THR A 35 7.70 -2.81 -2.18
CA THR A 35 8.03 -4.19 -1.80
C THR A 35 8.95 -4.87 -2.81
N LYS A 36 8.88 -4.46 -4.08
CA LYS A 36 9.77 -4.89 -5.19
C LYS A 36 9.85 -6.40 -5.35
N CYS A 37 8.71 -7.07 -5.21
CA CYS A 37 8.60 -8.51 -5.43
C CYS A 37 7.25 -8.88 -6.06
N VAL A 38 7.20 -10.04 -6.67
CA VAL A 38 5.95 -10.65 -7.13
C VAL A 38 5.14 -11.17 -5.94
N ASP A 39 3.85 -11.38 -6.13
CA ASP A 39 2.97 -11.84 -5.04
C ASP A 39 3.43 -13.16 -4.43
N GLU A 40 3.93 -14.08 -5.24
CA GLU A 40 4.42 -15.40 -4.81
C GLU A 40 5.67 -15.32 -3.92
N ALA A 41 6.44 -14.25 -4.04
CA ALA A 41 7.66 -14.03 -3.25
C ALA A 41 7.41 -13.22 -1.97
N PHE A 42 6.20 -12.73 -1.76
CA PHE A 42 5.82 -12.01 -0.55
C PHE A 42 5.79 -12.95 0.65
N PRO A 43 6.37 -12.59 1.82
CA PRO A 43 6.55 -13.49 2.95
C PRO A 43 5.28 -13.70 3.78
N SER A 44 4.16 -14.06 3.15
CA SER A 44 2.86 -14.21 3.80
C SER A 44 2.87 -15.29 4.89
N ASP A 45 3.56 -16.42 4.65
CA ASP A 45 3.63 -17.52 5.62
C ASP A 45 4.38 -17.10 6.90
N GLN A 46 5.48 -16.36 6.74
CA GLN A 46 6.24 -15.84 7.89
C GLN A 46 5.40 -14.84 8.69
N LEU A 47 4.64 -14.00 8.03
CA LEU A 47 3.72 -13.05 8.67
C LEU A 47 2.60 -13.76 9.41
N THR A 48 2.02 -14.80 8.80
CA THR A 48 1.00 -15.63 9.45
C THR A 48 1.54 -16.29 10.72
N ALA A 49 2.78 -16.78 10.70
CA ALA A 49 3.43 -17.36 11.88
C ALA A 49 3.61 -16.33 13.01
N LEU A 50 3.70 -15.04 12.69
CA LEU A 50 3.78 -13.94 13.67
C LEU A 50 2.41 -13.41 14.11
N GLY A 51 1.31 -13.97 13.61
CA GLY A 51 -0.05 -13.56 13.95
C GLY A 51 -0.63 -12.45 13.06
N TYR A 52 -0.04 -12.21 11.88
CA TYR A 52 -0.50 -11.22 10.92
C TYR A 52 -1.11 -11.85 9.68
N ALA A 53 -2.29 -11.36 9.27
CA ALA A 53 -2.78 -11.54 7.91
C ALA A 53 -2.12 -10.52 6.98
N SER A 54 -2.05 -10.80 5.70
CA SER A 54 -1.44 -9.89 4.73
C SER A 54 -2.11 -9.95 3.36
N ALA A 55 -2.07 -8.84 2.65
CA ALA A 55 -2.43 -8.72 1.26
C ALA A 55 -1.32 -7.96 0.52
N HIS A 56 -1.00 -8.39 -0.67
CA HIS A 56 0.08 -7.84 -1.47
C HIS A 56 -0.38 -7.63 -2.92
N HIS A 57 0.17 -6.60 -3.55
CA HIS A 57 -0.01 -6.33 -4.97
C HIS A 57 1.35 -6.00 -5.58
N GLY A 58 1.92 -6.97 -6.29
CA GLY A 58 3.22 -6.86 -6.94
C GLY A 58 3.28 -7.76 -8.16
N VAL A 59 3.90 -7.27 -9.25
CA VAL A 59 3.95 -7.97 -10.54
C VAL A 59 5.38 -8.24 -11.03
N ASN A 60 6.36 -7.53 -10.48
CA ASN A 60 7.79 -7.67 -10.84
C ASN A 60 8.69 -7.07 -9.75
N HIS A 61 9.93 -6.70 -10.09
CA HIS A 61 10.90 -6.11 -9.15
C HIS A 61 10.71 -4.59 -8.91
N TRP A 62 9.67 -3.99 -9.50
CA TRP A 62 9.39 -2.55 -9.37
C TRP A 62 8.09 -2.33 -8.60
N ASN A 63 8.02 -1.19 -7.91
CA ASN A 63 6.80 -0.82 -7.17
C ASN A 63 6.42 -1.88 -6.11
N GLY A 64 5.14 -2.22 -6.01
CA GLY A 64 4.63 -3.19 -5.06
C GLY A 64 4.17 -2.53 -3.77
N VAL A 65 2.95 -2.86 -3.36
CA VAL A 65 2.32 -2.36 -2.13
C VAL A 65 1.72 -3.49 -1.33
N ALA A 66 1.67 -3.32 -0.02
CA ALA A 66 1.13 -4.34 0.87
C ALA A 66 0.39 -3.74 2.05
N ILE A 67 -0.54 -4.53 2.59
CA ILE A 67 -1.19 -4.29 3.89
C ILE A 67 -0.96 -5.52 4.74
N ILE A 68 -0.47 -5.31 5.95
CA ILE A 68 -0.21 -6.34 6.96
C ILE A 68 -1.05 -5.97 8.18
N SER A 69 -1.86 -6.90 8.70
CA SER A 69 -2.78 -6.61 9.81
C SER A 69 -2.93 -7.79 10.76
N ARG A 70 -2.95 -7.50 12.06
CA ARG A 70 -3.33 -8.47 13.10
C ARG A 70 -4.71 -8.20 13.70
N VAL A 71 -5.46 -7.23 13.15
CA VAL A 71 -6.78 -6.81 13.63
C VAL A 71 -7.90 -7.06 12.59
N GLY A 72 -7.69 -8.00 11.70
CA GLY A 72 -8.57 -8.33 10.58
C GLY A 72 -8.09 -7.72 9.28
N LEU A 73 -8.39 -8.41 8.17
CA LEU A 73 -8.04 -7.98 6.83
C LEU A 73 -9.07 -8.54 5.86
N ASP A 74 -10.00 -7.69 5.42
CA ASP A 74 -11.14 -8.04 4.59
C ASP A 74 -11.30 -7.08 3.41
N ASP A 75 -12.10 -7.46 2.43
CA ASP A 75 -12.46 -6.62 1.28
C ASP A 75 -11.23 -6.06 0.55
N VAL A 76 -10.25 -6.89 0.25
CA VAL A 76 -9.03 -6.47 -0.43
C VAL A 76 -9.33 -6.03 -1.86
N THR A 77 -8.86 -4.83 -2.23
CA THR A 77 -8.87 -4.34 -3.61
C THR A 77 -7.46 -3.93 -4.04
N ARG A 78 -7.08 -4.30 -5.26
CA ARG A 78 -5.76 -4.05 -5.86
C ARG A 78 -5.91 -3.12 -7.04
N GLY A 79 -5.18 -2.01 -7.02
CA GLY A 79 -5.28 -0.99 -8.05
C GLY A 79 -6.60 -0.20 -8.03
N PHE A 80 -6.82 0.59 -9.05
CA PHE A 80 -8.07 1.33 -9.23
C PHE A 80 -9.14 0.43 -9.84
N VAL A 81 -10.28 0.32 -9.18
CA VAL A 81 -11.40 -0.50 -9.64
C VAL A 81 -11.98 0.04 -10.96
N THR A 82 -12.00 1.36 -11.12
CA THR A 82 -12.65 2.04 -12.24
C THR A 82 -11.70 2.44 -13.38
N LYS A 83 -10.39 2.25 -13.22
CA LYS A 83 -9.37 2.70 -14.18
C LYS A 83 -8.24 1.68 -14.33
N PRO A 84 -8.49 0.58 -15.04
CA PRO A 84 -7.49 -0.47 -15.23
C PRO A 84 -6.25 -0.04 -16.04
N GLU A 85 -6.28 1.09 -16.73
CA GLU A 85 -5.12 1.64 -17.43
C GLU A 85 -3.96 2.05 -16.50
N PHE A 86 -4.24 2.25 -15.21
CA PHE A 86 -3.22 2.44 -14.19
C PHE A 86 -2.84 1.08 -13.59
N ASP A 87 -2.13 0.25 -14.34
CA ASP A 87 -1.89 -1.16 -14.01
C ASP A 87 -0.64 -1.41 -13.14
N GLU A 88 0.18 -0.38 -12.88
CA GLU A 88 1.30 -0.52 -11.98
C GLU A 88 0.83 -0.80 -10.53
N PRO A 89 1.51 -1.70 -9.79
CA PRO A 89 1.11 -2.05 -8.42
C PRO A 89 1.48 -0.96 -7.41
N ARG A 90 0.68 0.09 -7.37
CA ARG A 90 0.88 1.30 -6.55
C ARG A 90 -0.22 1.55 -5.54
N LEU A 91 -1.30 0.75 -5.57
CA LEU A 91 -2.46 0.94 -4.72
C LEU A 91 -3.00 -0.40 -4.26
N ILE A 92 -3.22 -0.53 -2.97
CA ILE A 92 -3.95 -1.64 -2.37
C ILE A 92 -4.78 -1.10 -1.20
N ALA A 93 -5.99 -1.61 -1.06
CA ALA A 93 -6.86 -1.25 0.05
C ALA A 93 -7.46 -2.50 0.69
N ALA A 94 -7.69 -2.43 1.99
CA ALA A 94 -8.37 -3.46 2.76
C ALA A 94 -9.04 -2.87 4.00
N THR A 95 -10.02 -3.57 4.53
CA THR A 95 -10.64 -3.20 5.80
C THR A 95 -9.93 -3.91 6.95
N CYS A 96 -9.37 -3.15 7.87
CA CYS A 96 -8.60 -3.63 9.02
C CYS A 96 -9.18 -3.03 10.30
N GLY A 97 -9.70 -3.88 11.20
CA GLY A 97 -10.27 -3.41 12.46
C GLY A 97 -11.37 -2.36 12.28
N GLY A 98 -12.20 -2.47 11.26
CA GLY A 98 -13.26 -1.53 10.94
C GLY A 98 -12.83 -0.26 10.20
N VAL A 99 -11.53 -0.09 9.92
CA VAL A 99 -10.99 1.06 9.17
C VAL A 99 -10.65 0.62 7.75
N ARG A 100 -11.09 1.39 6.76
CA ARG A 100 -10.68 1.18 5.37
C ARG A 100 -9.29 1.77 5.16
N CYS A 101 -8.28 0.91 5.09
CA CYS A 101 -6.88 1.30 4.95
C CYS A 101 -6.45 1.24 3.48
N TRP A 102 -5.70 2.26 3.05
CA TRP A 102 -5.16 2.39 1.71
C TRP A 102 -3.64 2.57 1.79
N SER A 103 -2.88 1.65 1.21
CA SER A 103 -1.44 1.82 1.01
C SER A 103 -1.21 2.35 -0.39
N VAL A 104 -0.60 3.54 -0.49
CA VAL A 104 -0.40 4.22 -1.77
C VAL A 104 1.07 4.48 -2.03
N TYR A 105 1.48 4.25 -3.27
CA TYR A 105 2.80 4.63 -3.79
C TYR A 105 2.61 5.51 -5.02
N VAL A 106 2.54 6.81 -4.79
CA VAL A 106 2.29 7.80 -5.85
C VAL A 106 3.47 7.84 -6.82
N PRO A 107 3.24 7.88 -8.14
CA PRO A 107 4.34 8.01 -9.09
C PRO A 107 5.26 9.20 -8.80
N ASN A 108 6.57 9.00 -8.94
CA ASN A 108 7.52 10.10 -8.87
C ASN A 108 7.38 10.98 -10.13
N GLY A 109 7.05 12.26 -9.94
CA GLY A 109 6.89 13.21 -11.05
C GLY A 109 8.20 13.67 -11.67
N ARG A 110 9.36 13.36 -11.04
CA ARG A 110 10.70 13.78 -11.46
C ARG A 110 10.82 15.31 -11.49
N ALA A 111 10.58 15.95 -12.64
CA ALA A 111 10.57 17.41 -12.80
C ALA A 111 9.25 17.86 -13.44
N ILE A 112 8.89 19.11 -13.26
CA ILE A 112 7.61 19.67 -13.78
C ILE A 112 7.52 19.52 -15.30
N GLU A 113 8.63 19.60 -16.00
CA GLU A 113 8.71 19.48 -17.48
C GLU A 113 8.73 18.01 -17.94
N ASP A 114 8.90 17.05 -17.04
CA ASP A 114 8.94 15.62 -17.38
C ASP A 114 7.53 15.10 -17.65
N PRO A 115 7.30 14.27 -18.69
CA PRO A 115 6.00 13.61 -18.92
C PRO A 115 5.49 12.80 -17.72
N HIS A 116 6.39 12.29 -16.86
CA HIS A 116 6.04 11.62 -15.63
C HIS A 116 5.27 12.51 -14.64
N PHE A 117 5.46 13.83 -14.70
CA PHE A 117 4.71 14.76 -13.86
C PHE A 117 3.21 14.74 -14.24
N GLY A 118 2.89 14.72 -15.52
CA GLY A 118 1.52 14.56 -16.00
C GLY A 118 0.89 13.24 -15.58
N TYR A 119 1.65 12.15 -15.66
CA TYR A 119 1.23 10.83 -15.17
C TYR A 119 0.93 10.86 -13.66
N LYS A 120 1.79 11.47 -12.86
CA LYS A 120 1.58 11.64 -11.42
C LYS A 120 0.30 12.41 -11.12
N LEU A 121 0.04 13.51 -11.82
CA LEU A 121 -1.18 14.30 -11.61
C LEU A 121 -2.44 13.50 -11.97
N ALA A 122 -2.43 12.80 -13.11
CA ALA A 122 -3.54 11.96 -13.52
C ALA A 122 -3.81 10.83 -12.52
N TRP A 123 -2.76 10.24 -11.97
CA TRP A 123 -2.85 9.20 -10.95
C TRP A 123 -3.47 9.74 -9.65
N LEU A 124 -3.05 10.93 -9.21
CA LEU A 124 -3.61 11.59 -8.03
C LEU A 124 -5.08 11.99 -8.22
N ASP A 125 -5.46 12.45 -9.41
CA ASP A 125 -6.85 12.75 -9.74
C ASP A 125 -7.71 11.48 -9.65
N GLN A 126 -7.20 10.36 -10.15
CA GLN A 126 -7.89 9.08 -10.05
C GLN A 126 -8.00 8.59 -8.59
N LEU A 127 -6.95 8.75 -7.80
CA LEU A 127 -7.00 8.43 -6.37
C LEU A 127 -8.10 9.25 -5.67
N ALA A 128 -8.17 10.54 -5.94
CA ALA A 128 -9.19 11.41 -5.38
C ALA A 128 -10.61 10.96 -5.79
N ALA A 129 -10.81 10.54 -7.03
CA ALA A 129 -12.09 10.04 -7.52
C ALA A 129 -12.49 8.72 -6.81
N GLU A 130 -11.55 7.78 -6.66
CA GLU A 130 -11.79 6.52 -5.94
C GLU A 130 -12.18 6.78 -4.48
N LEU A 131 -11.48 7.67 -3.80
CA LEU A 131 -11.76 8.00 -2.40
C LEU A 131 -13.14 8.63 -2.24
N ARG A 132 -13.51 9.59 -3.11
CA ARG A 132 -14.84 10.20 -3.10
C ARG A 132 -15.96 9.20 -3.33
N SER A 133 -15.75 8.21 -4.20
CA SER A 133 -16.75 7.17 -4.45
C SER A 133 -17.04 6.32 -3.22
N GLN A 134 -16.09 6.26 -2.28
CA GLN A 134 -16.22 5.47 -1.05
C GLN A 134 -16.71 6.29 0.16
N GLU A 135 -16.65 7.61 0.12
CA GLU A 135 -17.18 8.48 1.18
C GLU A 135 -18.66 8.22 1.45
N ALA A 136 -19.44 7.93 0.40
CA ALA A 136 -20.85 7.62 0.53
C ALA A 136 -21.16 6.39 1.39
N SER A 137 -20.19 5.53 1.67
CA SER A 137 -20.35 4.36 2.53
C SER A 137 -20.36 4.67 4.03
N GLY A 138 -19.96 5.89 4.43
CA GLY A 138 -19.81 6.30 5.83
C GLY A 138 -18.69 5.59 6.60
N ARG A 139 -17.81 4.86 5.92
CA ARG A 139 -16.68 4.16 6.54
C ARG A 139 -15.56 5.14 6.89
N VAL A 140 -14.96 4.93 8.06
CA VAL A 140 -13.70 5.60 8.40
C VAL A 140 -12.61 5.08 7.45
N SER A 141 -11.95 5.99 6.74
CA SER A 141 -10.88 5.68 5.81
C SER A 141 -9.57 6.33 6.23
N LEU A 142 -8.48 5.60 6.02
CA LEU A 142 -7.12 6.07 6.24
C LEU A 142 -6.32 5.83 4.96
N VAL A 143 -5.78 6.89 4.39
CA VAL A 143 -4.89 6.83 3.23
C VAL A 143 -3.50 7.21 3.69
N ALA A 144 -2.55 6.31 3.55
CA ALA A 144 -1.16 6.58 3.91
C ALA A 144 -0.21 5.90 2.93
N GLY A 145 0.99 6.43 2.82
CA GLY A 145 1.99 5.89 1.92
C GLY A 145 3.07 6.90 1.54
N ASP A 146 3.72 6.61 0.44
CA ASP A 146 4.72 7.48 -0.17
C ASP A 146 4.07 8.31 -1.27
N PHE A 147 3.84 9.57 -0.99
CA PHE A 147 3.21 10.51 -1.94
C PHE A 147 4.20 11.13 -2.92
N ASN A 148 5.50 10.85 -2.78
CA ASN A 148 6.55 11.44 -3.61
C ASN A 148 6.47 12.98 -3.69
N VAL A 149 6.16 13.60 -2.57
CA VAL A 149 6.11 15.05 -2.41
C VAL A 149 7.27 15.48 -1.54
N GLY A 150 8.20 16.23 -2.11
CA GLY A 150 9.29 16.88 -1.37
C GLY A 150 8.89 18.30 -0.96
N MET A 151 9.38 18.74 0.19
CA MET A 151 9.34 20.14 0.62
C MET A 151 10.57 20.88 0.12
#